data_f6c8fca679ce395af41219c9c24675b3
#
_entry.id   f6c8fca679ce395af41219c9c24675b3
#
_cell.length_a   1.000
_cell.length_b   1.000
_cell.length_c   1.000
_cell.angle_alpha   90.00
_cell.angle_beta   90.00
_cell.angle_gamma   90.00
#
_symmetry.space_group_name_H-M   'P 1'
#
loop_
_entity.id
_entity.type
_entity.pdbx_description
1 polymer ?
#
loop_
_entity_poly.entity_id
_entity_poly.type
_entity_poly.pdbx_seq_one_letter_code
_entity_poly.pdbx_strand_id
1 'polypeptide(L)'
;MKYIHTADLHLDSPLRGLSAYADAPAERLRTATRDAFHNLVTQAIDEQVDFMVIAGDVYDGDWKDFNTGLFFIRQMGRLRNSGIPVYLLYGNHDADSEMTRGLELPDNVQVFSSRKAETFRIESRKVALHGRSFKVAATTENLLPGYPEPVAGWLNIGVLHTALEGNAEHARYAPCSVAELQAKGYQYWALGHVHEHWVQRGDVTIAYPGNLQGRHIRELGARGALLV
;
A
#
# COMPACT_ATOMS: atom_id res chain seq x y z
N MET A 1 -12.79 -1.84 -16.42
CA MET A 1 -11.47 -1.64 -15.78
C MET A 1 -11.54 -2.27 -14.41
N LYS A 2 -10.50 -3.02 -14.05
CA LYS A 2 -10.35 -3.63 -12.72
C LYS A 2 -8.94 -3.33 -12.19
N TYR A 3 -8.79 -3.07 -10.91
CA TYR A 3 -7.47 -2.92 -10.30
C TYR A 3 -7.46 -3.42 -8.85
N ILE A 4 -6.28 -3.81 -8.37
CA ILE A 4 -6.06 -4.15 -6.97
C ILE A 4 -5.60 -2.91 -6.21
N HIS A 5 -6.22 -2.65 -5.06
CA HIS A 5 -5.72 -1.75 -4.05
C HIS A 5 -5.32 -2.55 -2.81
N THR A 6 -4.05 -2.51 -2.46
CA THR A 6 -3.46 -3.14 -1.27
C THR A 6 -2.55 -2.15 -0.55
N ALA A 7 -2.29 -2.40 0.72
CA ALA A 7 -1.38 -1.64 1.58
C ALA A 7 -0.87 -2.53 2.72
N ASP A 8 0.06 -2.02 3.50
CA ASP A 8 0.47 -2.60 4.79
C ASP A 8 0.84 -4.09 4.67
N LEU A 9 1.68 -4.40 3.67
CA LEU A 9 2.12 -5.78 3.39
C LEU A 9 3.02 -6.31 4.50
N HIS A 10 3.88 -5.45 5.05
CA HIS A 10 4.82 -5.76 6.13
C HIS A 10 5.48 -7.12 5.95
N LEU A 11 6.05 -7.34 4.78
CA LEU A 11 6.66 -8.61 4.40
C LEU A 11 7.72 -9.02 5.41
N ASP A 12 7.61 -10.25 5.90
CA ASP A 12 8.51 -10.85 6.90
C ASP A 12 8.61 -10.07 8.21
N SER A 13 7.56 -9.33 8.57
CA SER A 13 7.50 -8.64 9.86
C SER A 13 7.89 -9.57 11.00
N PRO A 14 8.84 -9.18 11.87
CA PRO A 14 9.28 -10.03 12.96
C PRO A 14 8.12 -10.27 13.94
N LEU A 15 7.69 -11.52 14.04
CA LEU A 15 6.67 -11.96 15.00
C LEU A 15 7.32 -12.06 16.40
N ARG A 16 7.55 -10.89 17.01
CA ARG A 16 8.19 -10.79 18.33
C ARG A 16 7.36 -11.54 19.37
N GLY A 17 8.01 -12.40 20.15
CA GLY A 17 7.35 -13.20 21.19
C GLY A 17 6.76 -14.52 20.74
N LEU A 18 6.74 -14.84 19.44
CA LEU A 18 6.21 -16.12 18.94
C LEU A 18 7.01 -17.33 19.48
N SER A 19 8.33 -17.17 19.67
CA SER A 19 9.20 -18.20 20.24
C SER A 19 8.94 -18.53 21.71
N ALA A 20 8.14 -17.71 22.40
CA ALA A 20 7.73 -17.97 23.78
C ALA A 20 6.60 -19.03 23.88
N TYR A 21 6.00 -19.41 22.77
CA TYR A 21 4.91 -20.39 22.72
C TYR A 21 5.42 -21.68 22.06
N ALA A 22 5.67 -22.73 22.87
CA ALA A 22 6.27 -23.99 22.42
C ALA A 22 5.46 -24.69 21.29
N ASP A 23 4.14 -24.50 21.26
CA ASP A 23 3.23 -25.13 20.31
C ASP A 23 2.80 -24.23 19.16
N ALA A 24 3.36 -23.01 19.05
CA ALA A 24 3.01 -22.09 17.97
C ALA A 24 3.56 -22.63 16.63
N PRO A 25 2.77 -22.60 15.54
CA PRO A 25 3.23 -23.01 14.20
C PRO A 25 4.14 -21.91 13.60
N ALA A 26 5.30 -21.69 14.25
CA ALA A 26 6.19 -20.56 14.01
C ALA A 26 6.64 -20.44 12.55
N GLU A 27 6.96 -21.55 11.89
CA GLU A 27 7.33 -21.53 10.46
C GLU A 27 6.20 -21.06 9.58
N ARG A 28 4.99 -21.59 9.78
CA ARG A 28 3.81 -21.22 9.01
C ARG A 28 3.44 -19.74 9.20
N LEU A 29 3.60 -19.22 10.40
CA LEU A 29 3.33 -17.81 10.69
C LEU A 29 4.39 -16.89 10.07
N ARG A 30 5.66 -17.32 10.02
CA ARG A 30 6.76 -16.54 9.40
C ARG A 30 6.60 -16.38 7.90
N THR A 31 6.02 -17.38 7.21
CA THR A 31 5.80 -17.31 5.76
C THR A 31 4.46 -16.70 5.38
N ALA A 32 3.56 -16.50 6.34
CA ALA A 32 2.17 -16.14 6.07
C ALA A 32 2.02 -14.82 5.26
N THR A 33 2.86 -13.81 5.51
CA THR A 33 2.84 -12.56 4.75
C THR A 33 3.29 -12.78 3.30
N ARG A 34 4.30 -13.64 3.08
CA ARG A 34 4.75 -14.01 1.73
C ARG A 34 3.67 -14.80 0.99
N ASP A 35 3.06 -15.76 1.66
CA ASP A 35 2.01 -16.60 1.07
C ASP A 35 0.79 -15.77 0.69
N ALA A 36 0.38 -14.86 1.57
CA ALA A 36 -0.71 -13.93 1.30
C ALA A 36 -0.41 -13.03 0.10
N PHE A 37 0.79 -12.46 0.01
CA PHE A 37 1.18 -11.61 -1.11
C PHE A 37 1.34 -12.40 -2.42
N HIS A 38 1.91 -13.62 -2.36
CA HIS A 38 1.97 -14.51 -3.52
C HIS A 38 0.57 -14.82 -4.07
N ASN A 39 -0.39 -15.12 -3.18
CA ASN A 39 -1.77 -15.40 -3.56
C ASN A 39 -2.45 -14.16 -4.16
N LEU A 40 -2.23 -12.98 -3.58
CA LEU A 40 -2.75 -11.72 -4.13
C LEU A 40 -2.23 -11.46 -5.55
N VAL A 41 -0.93 -11.65 -5.79
CA VAL A 41 -0.33 -11.51 -7.12
C VAL A 41 -0.90 -12.54 -8.09
N THR A 42 -1.11 -13.78 -7.65
CA THR A 42 -1.76 -14.80 -8.47
C THR A 42 -3.19 -14.38 -8.83
N GLN A 43 -3.97 -13.93 -7.85
CA GLN A 43 -5.32 -13.43 -8.09
C GLN A 43 -5.34 -12.23 -9.04
N ALA A 44 -4.40 -11.30 -8.91
CA ALA A 44 -4.30 -10.15 -9.82
C ALA A 44 -4.09 -10.60 -11.29
N ILE A 45 -3.27 -11.63 -11.49
CA ILE A 45 -3.01 -12.22 -12.81
C ILE A 45 -4.25 -12.95 -13.34
N ASP A 46 -4.88 -13.78 -12.52
CA ASP A 46 -6.07 -14.56 -12.89
C ASP A 46 -7.27 -13.65 -13.22
N GLU A 47 -7.44 -12.58 -12.46
CA GLU A 47 -8.47 -11.55 -12.69
C GLU A 47 -8.13 -10.61 -13.86
N GLN A 48 -6.93 -10.69 -14.41
CA GLN A 48 -6.44 -9.83 -15.49
C GLN A 48 -6.65 -8.33 -15.17
N VAL A 49 -6.20 -7.92 -13.98
CA VAL A 49 -6.35 -6.53 -13.55
C VAL A 49 -5.57 -5.57 -14.44
N ASP A 50 -6.07 -4.37 -14.64
CA ASP A 50 -5.41 -3.35 -15.46
C ASP A 50 -4.16 -2.78 -14.80
N PHE A 51 -4.13 -2.74 -13.46
CA PHE A 51 -2.98 -2.31 -12.65
C PHE A 51 -3.15 -2.71 -11.18
N MET A 52 -2.09 -2.53 -10.39
CA MET A 52 -2.08 -2.67 -8.94
C MET A 52 -1.60 -1.39 -8.27
N VAL A 53 -2.26 -0.99 -7.18
CA VAL A 53 -1.83 0.09 -6.29
C VAL A 53 -1.40 -0.51 -4.96
N ILE A 54 -0.21 -0.13 -4.49
CA ILE A 54 0.31 -0.47 -3.15
C ILE A 54 0.49 0.83 -2.38
N ALA A 55 -0.37 1.08 -1.39
CA ALA A 55 -0.44 2.34 -0.67
C ALA A 55 0.45 2.36 0.60
N GLY A 56 1.67 1.85 0.49
CA GLY A 56 2.72 1.94 1.52
C GLY A 56 2.87 0.72 2.41
N ASP A 57 3.94 0.76 3.19
CA ASP A 57 4.37 -0.23 4.16
C ASP A 57 4.54 -1.65 3.57
N VAL A 58 5.41 -1.72 2.55
CA VAL A 58 5.83 -2.99 1.94
C VAL A 58 6.68 -3.79 2.91
N TYR A 59 7.61 -3.13 3.59
CA TYR A 59 8.57 -3.71 4.52
C TYR A 59 8.29 -3.27 5.95
N ASP A 60 8.91 -3.95 6.92
CA ASP A 60 8.98 -3.49 8.31
C ASP A 60 10.32 -2.79 8.53
N GLY A 61 10.31 -1.53 8.98
CA GLY A 61 11.40 -0.56 8.89
C GLY A 61 12.78 -1.04 9.34
N ASP A 62 12.87 -1.79 10.45
CA ASP A 62 14.13 -2.31 11.01
C ASP A 62 14.49 -3.73 10.54
N TRP A 63 13.66 -4.35 9.69
CA TRP A 63 13.91 -5.68 9.15
C TRP A 63 14.90 -5.62 7.97
N LYS A 64 16.04 -6.35 8.08
CA LYS A 64 17.18 -6.24 7.17
C LYS A 64 17.45 -7.52 6.36
N ASP A 65 16.45 -8.35 6.11
CA ASP A 65 16.63 -9.54 5.29
C ASP A 65 16.44 -9.22 3.81
N PHE A 66 17.54 -9.15 3.06
CA PHE A 66 17.51 -8.95 1.60
C PHE A 66 16.69 -10.00 0.84
N ASN A 67 16.49 -11.21 1.40
CA ASN A 67 15.62 -12.21 0.78
C ASN A 67 14.17 -11.74 0.72
N THR A 68 13.73 -10.90 1.66
CA THR A 68 12.41 -10.26 1.61
C THR A 68 12.27 -9.35 0.39
N GLY A 69 13.28 -8.53 0.13
CA GLY A 69 13.31 -7.67 -1.05
C GLY A 69 13.35 -8.46 -2.35
N LEU A 70 14.17 -9.50 -2.42
CA LEU A 70 14.23 -10.39 -3.58
C LEU A 70 12.91 -11.14 -3.82
N PHE A 71 12.20 -11.50 -2.75
CA PHE A 71 10.86 -12.06 -2.86
C PHE A 71 9.90 -11.05 -3.48
N PHE A 72 9.88 -9.80 -2.98
CA PHE A 72 9.04 -8.73 -3.53
C PHE A 72 9.33 -8.50 -5.02
N ILE A 73 10.61 -8.36 -5.41
CA ILE A 73 11.03 -8.19 -6.81
C ILE A 73 10.52 -9.34 -7.69
N ARG A 74 10.60 -10.60 -7.22
CA ARG A 74 10.07 -11.75 -7.97
C ARG A 74 8.56 -11.65 -8.19
N GLN A 75 7.79 -11.21 -7.19
CA GLN A 75 6.35 -11.00 -7.35
C GLN A 75 6.05 -9.88 -8.35
N MET A 76 6.81 -8.77 -8.32
CA MET A 76 6.70 -7.70 -9.32
C MET A 76 7.04 -8.21 -10.72
N GLY A 77 8.05 -9.08 -10.84
CA GLY A 77 8.41 -9.75 -12.11
C GLY A 77 7.28 -10.62 -12.67
N ARG A 78 6.49 -11.30 -11.81
CA ARG A 78 5.30 -12.04 -12.24
C ARG A 78 4.24 -11.11 -12.83
N LEU A 79 3.96 -9.98 -12.18
CA LEU A 79 3.03 -8.97 -12.69
C LEU A 79 3.52 -8.36 -14.00
N ARG A 80 4.83 -8.08 -14.12
CA ARG A 80 5.47 -7.61 -15.37
C ARG A 80 5.24 -8.57 -16.52
N ASN A 81 5.47 -9.86 -16.29
CA ASN A 81 5.31 -10.89 -17.33
C ASN A 81 3.84 -11.03 -17.78
N SER A 82 2.89 -10.59 -16.94
CA SER A 82 1.46 -10.54 -17.26
C SER A 82 1.00 -9.16 -17.76
N GLY A 83 1.92 -8.21 -17.97
CA GLY A 83 1.63 -6.87 -18.47
C GLY A 83 0.92 -5.97 -17.46
N ILE A 84 0.99 -6.28 -16.16
CA ILE A 84 0.31 -5.53 -15.10
C ILE A 84 1.27 -4.51 -14.48
N PRO A 85 1.07 -3.19 -14.67
CA PRO A 85 1.83 -2.15 -13.99
C PRO A 85 1.46 -2.03 -12.52
N VAL A 86 2.44 -1.61 -11.71
CA VAL A 86 2.29 -1.40 -10.27
C VAL A 86 2.62 0.05 -9.93
N TYR A 87 1.75 0.70 -9.17
CA TYR A 87 1.96 2.05 -8.65
C TYR A 87 2.16 1.97 -7.14
N LEU A 88 3.39 2.26 -6.72
CA LEU A 88 3.85 2.07 -5.35
C LEU A 88 4.09 3.42 -4.67
N LEU A 89 3.54 3.56 -3.49
CA LEU A 89 3.85 4.63 -2.55
C LEU A 89 4.61 4.02 -1.36
N TYR A 90 5.64 4.69 -0.87
CA TYR A 90 6.34 4.30 0.36
C TYR A 90 5.71 4.95 1.58
N GLY A 91 5.35 4.13 2.58
CA GLY A 91 4.82 4.55 3.88
C GLY A 91 5.91 4.86 4.90
N ASN A 92 5.54 4.91 6.18
CA ASN A 92 6.47 5.26 7.26
C ASN A 92 7.52 4.17 7.53
N HIS A 93 7.15 2.90 7.46
CA HIS A 93 8.10 1.80 7.61
C HIS A 93 9.09 1.71 6.44
N ASP A 94 8.63 1.96 5.21
CA ASP A 94 9.48 1.93 4.03
C ASP A 94 10.51 3.08 4.02
N ALA A 95 10.14 4.25 4.54
CA ALA A 95 11.01 5.42 4.57
C ALA A 95 12.28 5.19 5.42
N ASP A 96 12.20 4.35 6.44
CA ASP A 96 13.32 3.98 7.30
C ASP A 96 14.03 2.70 6.82
N SER A 97 13.45 1.95 5.86
CA SER A 97 13.99 0.68 5.40
C SER A 97 15.23 0.85 4.51
N GLU A 98 16.31 0.14 4.87
CA GLU A 98 17.51 0.03 4.01
C GLU A 98 17.21 -0.71 2.71
N MET A 99 16.26 -1.65 2.71
CA MET A 99 15.85 -2.41 1.51
C MET A 99 15.23 -1.51 0.44
N THR A 100 14.43 -0.53 0.85
CA THR A 100 13.82 0.45 -0.05
C THR A 100 14.86 1.23 -0.86
N ARG A 101 16.06 1.43 -0.30
CA ARG A 101 17.15 2.20 -0.93
C ARG A 101 18.10 1.34 -1.77
N GLY A 102 18.19 0.04 -1.49
CA GLY A 102 19.22 -0.85 -2.05
C GLY A 102 18.75 -1.78 -3.15
N LEU A 103 17.47 -1.83 -3.47
CA LEU A 103 16.90 -2.77 -4.43
C LEU A 103 16.37 -2.06 -5.67
N GLU A 104 16.84 -2.49 -6.84
CA GLU A 104 16.28 -2.06 -8.13
C GLU A 104 14.97 -2.80 -8.40
N LEU A 105 13.88 -2.02 -8.56
CA LEU A 105 12.58 -2.55 -8.89
C LEU A 105 12.45 -2.80 -10.41
N PRO A 106 11.66 -3.80 -10.84
CA PRO A 106 11.36 -4.00 -12.25
C PRO A 106 10.67 -2.78 -12.89
N ASP A 107 10.80 -2.63 -14.19
CA ASP A 107 10.34 -1.49 -14.98
C ASP A 107 8.81 -1.28 -15.00
N ASN A 108 8.03 -2.31 -14.64
CA ASN A 108 6.58 -2.21 -14.46
C ASN A 108 6.18 -1.55 -13.13
N VAL A 109 7.13 -1.27 -12.21
CA VAL A 109 6.84 -0.63 -10.92
C VAL A 109 7.21 0.85 -11.00
N GLN A 110 6.21 1.70 -10.83
CA GLN A 110 6.37 3.14 -10.75
C GLN A 110 6.19 3.59 -9.30
N VAL A 111 7.22 4.23 -8.74
CA VAL A 111 7.24 4.66 -7.33
C VAL A 111 6.99 6.15 -7.27
N PHE A 112 6.00 6.57 -6.47
CA PHE A 112 5.73 7.98 -6.23
C PHE A 112 6.89 8.66 -5.51
N SER A 113 7.26 9.86 -5.98
CA SER A 113 8.33 10.67 -5.38
C SER A 113 8.04 11.02 -3.93
N SER A 114 9.08 11.02 -3.09
CA SER A 114 9.01 11.53 -1.72
C SER A 114 9.20 13.06 -1.62
N ARG A 115 9.64 13.72 -2.72
CA ARG A 115 9.92 15.16 -2.73
C ARG A 115 8.65 16.00 -2.85
N LYS A 116 7.77 15.60 -3.77
CA LYS A 116 6.49 16.27 -4.06
C LYS A 116 5.49 15.24 -4.56
N ALA A 117 4.21 15.55 -4.40
CA ALA A 117 3.16 14.75 -5.04
C ALA A 117 3.27 14.86 -6.57
N GLU A 118 3.03 13.74 -7.25
CA GLU A 118 3.11 13.64 -8.70
C GLU A 118 1.95 12.82 -9.25
N THR A 119 1.82 12.79 -10.56
CA THR A 119 0.75 12.09 -11.27
C THR A 119 1.33 11.09 -12.25
N PHE A 120 0.95 9.83 -12.12
CA PHE A 120 1.11 8.82 -13.16
C PHE A 120 -0.16 8.71 -13.98
N ARG A 121 -0.03 8.56 -15.29
CA ARG A 121 -1.15 8.49 -16.22
C ARG A 121 -1.21 7.16 -16.93
N ILE A 122 -2.38 6.54 -16.94
CA ILE A 122 -2.69 5.38 -17.77
C ILE A 122 -3.58 5.89 -18.92
N GLU A 123 -2.93 6.36 -20.00
CA GLU A 123 -3.60 7.02 -21.12
C GLU A 123 -4.68 6.14 -21.74
N SER A 124 -4.40 4.85 -21.91
CA SER A 124 -5.33 3.87 -22.53
C SER A 124 -6.63 3.69 -21.73
N ARG A 125 -6.63 4.06 -20.45
CA ARG A 125 -7.78 3.92 -19.54
C ARG A 125 -8.32 5.26 -19.05
N LYS A 126 -7.66 6.37 -19.37
CA LYS A 126 -7.94 7.71 -18.82
C LYS A 126 -7.96 7.70 -17.30
N VAL A 127 -6.93 7.11 -16.68
CA VAL A 127 -6.74 7.07 -15.23
C VAL A 127 -5.54 7.91 -14.86
N ALA A 128 -5.70 8.78 -13.87
CA ALA A 128 -4.64 9.56 -13.25
C ALA A 128 -4.48 9.13 -11.79
N LEU A 129 -3.32 8.60 -11.45
CA LEU A 129 -2.97 8.24 -10.07
C LEU A 129 -2.08 9.35 -9.50
N HIS A 130 -2.50 9.93 -8.39
CA HIS A 130 -1.80 11.02 -7.70
C HIS A 130 -1.27 10.49 -6.37
N GLY A 131 0.02 10.66 -6.09
CA GLY A 131 0.60 10.15 -4.87
C GLY A 131 1.88 10.87 -4.45
N ARG A 132 2.25 10.69 -3.19
CA ARG A 132 3.52 11.15 -2.61
C ARG A 132 3.98 10.15 -1.57
N SER A 133 5.16 9.57 -1.74
CA SER A 133 5.82 8.73 -0.75
C SER A 133 6.27 9.53 0.46
N PHE A 134 6.40 8.89 1.60
CA PHE A 134 7.03 9.48 2.78
C PHE A 134 8.51 9.69 2.53
N LYS A 135 9.04 10.83 2.99
CA LYS A 135 10.47 11.14 2.95
C LYS A 135 11.19 10.61 4.19
N VAL A 136 10.50 10.64 5.31
CA VAL A 136 10.94 10.17 6.63
C VAL A 136 9.77 9.49 7.33
N ALA A 137 10.05 8.51 8.21
CA ALA A 137 9.00 7.79 8.92
C ALA A 137 8.09 8.73 9.72
N ALA A 138 8.65 9.69 10.42
CA ALA A 138 7.89 10.64 11.24
C ALA A 138 7.30 11.80 10.42
N THR A 139 6.61 11.50 9.31
CA THR A 139 5.87 12.49 8.52
C THR A 139 4.57 12.86 9.24
N THR A 140 4.54 14.00 9.94
CA THR A 140 3.39 14.46 10.73
C THR A 140 2.62 15.62 10.09
N GLU A 141 3.11 16.14 8.97
CA GLU A 141 2.43 17.17 8.18
C GLU A 141 1.29 16.58 7.34
N ASN A 142 0.23 17.36 7.12
CA ASN A 142 -0.80 17.02 6.14
C ASN A 142 -0.22 17.14 4.72
N LEU A 143 -0.12 16.03 4.00
CA LEU A 143 0.45 16.00 2.64
C LEU A 143 -0.56 16.41 1.56
N LEU A 144 -1.85 16.36 1.87
CA LEU A 144 -2.94 16.56 0.91
C LEU A 144 -2.93 17.91 0.17
N PRO A 145 -2.60 19.06 0.81
CA PRO A 145 -2.52 20.33 0.10
C PRO A 145 -1.54 20.36 -1.06
N GLY A 146 -0.52 19.49 -1.03
CA GLY A 146 0.48 19.36 -2.09
C GLY A 146 0.07 18.46 -3.26
N TYR A 147 -1.10 17.80 -3.20
CA TYR A 147 -1.57 16.92 -4.29
C TYR A 147 -2.04 17.74 -5.50
N PRO A 148 -1.76 17.27 -6.73
CA PRO A 148 -2.17 17.94 -7.96
C PRO A 148 -3.68 18.15 -8.06
N GLU A 149 -4.08 19.09 -8.93
CA GLU A 149 -5.49 19.20 -9.31
C GLU A 149 -5.93 17.98 -10.14
N PRO A 150 -7.21 17.58 -10.09
CA PRO A 150 -7.72 16.47 -10.87
C PRO A 150 -7.56 16.69 -12.37
N VAL A 151 -7.22 15.64 -13.09
CA VAL A 151 -7.15 15.66 -14.55
C VAL A 151 -8.57 15.59 -15.09
N ALA A 152 -9.01 16.65 -15.78
CA ALA A 152 -10.38 16.76 -16.29
C ALA A 152 -10.71 15.64 -17.27
N GLY A 153 -11.87 14.99 -17.08
CA GLY A 153 -12.36 13.90 -17.93
C GLY A 153 -11.66 12.53 -17.70
N TRP A 154 -10.88 12.42 -16.62
CA TRP A 154 -10.20 11.19 -16.21
C TRP A 154 -10.74 10.68 -14.88
N LEU A 155 -10.58 9.39 -14.63
CA LEU A 155 -10.70 8.85 -13.28
C LEU A 155 -9.46 9.25 -12.50
N ASN A 156 -9.64 10.04 -11.45
CA ASN A 156 -8.56 10.49 -10.57
C ASN A 156 -8.55 9.64 -9.30
N ILE A 157 -7.43 9.00 -9.04
CA ILE A 157 -7.19 8.15 -7.87
C ILE A 157 -6.09 8.80 -7.04
N GLY A 158 -6.41 9.18 -5.80
CA GLY A 158 -5.40 9.60 -4.84
C GLY A 158 -4.83 8.37 -4.12
N VAL A 159 -3.52 8.30 -3.99
CA VAL A 159 -2.81 7.27 -3.22
C VAL A 159 -2.11 7.95 -2.07
N LEU A 160 -2.46 7.60 -0.82
CA LEU A 160 -1.97 8.30 0.36
C LEU A 160 -1.81 7.31 1.54
N HIS A 161 -0.65 7.35 2.17
CA HIS A 161 -0.42 6.64 3.44
C HIS A 161 -0.71 7.59 4.58
N THR A 162 -1.80 7.39 5.34
CA THR A 162 -2.33 8.40 6.27
C THR A 162 -3.09 7.79 7.43
N ALA A 163 -3.07 8.47 8.57
CA ALA A 163 -4.06 8.28 9.65
C ALA A 163 -5.15 9.35 9.50
N LEU A 164 -6.38 8.95 9.14
CA LEU A 164 -7.50 9.89 9.13
C LEU A 164 -7.77 10.46 10.53
N GLU A 165 -8.15 11.72 10.60
CA GLU A 165 -8.55 12.37 11.84
C GLU A 165 -9.66 11.60 12.54
N GLY A 166 -9.55 11.48 13.88
CA GLY A 166 -10.49 10.70 14.69
C GLY A 166 -10.05 9.26 14.95
N ASN A 167 -9.02 8.75 14.28
CA ASN A 167 -8.46 7.43 14.58
C ASN A 167 -7.38 7.54 15.68
N ALA A 168 -7.82 7.48 16.95
CA ALA A 168 -6.96 7.71 18.12
C ALA A 168 -5.99 6.55 18.42
N GLU A 169 -6.18 5.40 17.77
CA GLU A 169 -5.39 4.18 18.03
C GLU A 169 -4.11 4.10 17.19
N HIS A 170 -3.97 4.94 16.15
CA HIS A 170 -2.82 4.94 15.27
C HIS A 170 -1.97 6.21 15.44
N ALA A 171 -0.66 6.07 15.25
CA ALA A 171 0.25 7.21 15.21
C ALA A 171 -0.21 8.19 14.09
N ARG A 172 -0.25 9.48 14.40
CA ARG A 172 -0.75 10.52 13.48
C ARG A 172 0.28 10.81 12.38
N TYR A 173 0.35 9.92 11.39
CA TYR A 173 1.17 10.13 10.19
C TYR A 173 0.34 10.76 9.08
N ALA A 174 0.89 11.78 8.44
CA ALA A 174 0.28 12.54 7.35
C ALA A 174 -1.23 12.79 7.54
N PRO A 175 -1.67 13.31 8.71
CA PRO A 175 -3.09 13.35 9.07
C PRO A 175 -3.88 14.23 8.10
N CYS A 176 -5.07 13.77 7.72
CA CYS A 176 -6.05 14.55 6.99
C CYS A 176 -7.46 14.12 7.37
N SER A 177 -8.45 14.93 7.02
CA SER A 177 -9.85 14.62 7.26
C SER A 177 -10.54 14.01 6.04
N VAL A 178 -11.63 13.29 6.25
CA VAL A 178 -12.50 12.80 5.17
C VAL A 178 -13.02 13.96 4.31
N ALA A 179 -13.38 15.09 4.93
CA ALA A 179 -13.87 16.27 4.22
C ALA A 179 -12.83 16.86 3.26
N GLU A 180 -11.55 16.91 3.67
CA GLU A 180 -10.46 17.38 2.79
C GLU A 180 -10.25 16.43 1.60
N LEU A 181 -10.31 15.11 1.82
CA LEU A 181 -10.22 14.12 0.74
C LEU A 181 -11.37 14.28 -0.26
N GLN A 182 -12.60 14.48 0.22
CA GLN A 182 -13.77 14.71 -0.63
C GLN A 182 -13.66 16.01 -1.43
N ALA A 183 -13.16 17.08 -0.80
CA ALA A 183 -13.01 18.39 -1.43
C ALA A 183 -11.94 18.42 -2.54
N LYS A 184 -11.00 17.44 -2.57
CA LYS A 184 -9.93 17.41 -3.57
C LYS A 184 -10.43 17.12 -5.00
N GLY A 185 -11.61 16.53 -5.15
CA GLY A 185 -12.23 16.26 -6.46
C GLY A 185 -11.75 14.97 -7.13
N TYR A 186 -11.09 14.06 -6.40
CA TYR A 186 -10.77 12.72 -6.89
C TYR A 186 -11.94 11.77 -6.63
N GLN A 187 -12.10 10.75 -7.47
CA GLN A 187 -13.20 9.80 -7.35
C GLN A 187 -12.91 8.65 -6.40
N TYR A 188 -11.62 8.33 -6.19
CA TYR A 188 -11.18 7.25 -5.32
C TYR A 188 -9.94 7.64 -4.53
N TRP A 189 -9.90 7.29 -3.24
CA TRP A 189 -8.71 7.39 -2.41
C TRP A 189 -8.26 6.00 -1.97
N ALA A 190 -7.10 5.60 -2.45
CA ALA A 190 -6.40 4.40 -2.04
C ALA A 190 -5.51 4.73 -0.84
N LEU A 191 -5.99 4.42 0.36
CA LEU A 191 -5.29 4.72 1.61
C LEU A 191 -4.53 3.51 2.14
N GLY A 192 -3.42 3.74 2.86
CA GLY A 192 -2.69 2.79 3.67
C GLY A 192 -2.42 3.34 5.06
N HIS A 193 -1.74 2.59 5.94
CA HIS A 193 -1.40 2.84 7.33
C HIS A 193 -2.35 2.18 8.35
N VAL A 194 -3.64 2.14 8.09
CA VAL A 194 -4.61 1.54 9.00
C VAL A 194 -4.80 0.08 8.62
N HIS A 195 -4.46 -0.83 9.53
CA HIS A 195 -4.51 -2.27 9.29
C HIS A 195 -5.92 -2.86 9.30
N GLU A 196 -6.92 -2.06 9.62
CA GLU A 196 -8.32 -2.46 9.60
C GLU A 196 -8.96 -2.09 8.25
N HIS A 197 -9.74 -3.03 7.73
CA HIS A 197 -10.51 -2.79 6.50
C HIS A 197 -11.62 -1.78 6.77
N TRP A 198 -11.63 -0.69 5.99
CA TRP A 198 -12.68 0.32 6.07
C TRP A 198 -12.93 0.95 4.70
N VAL A 199 -14.20 1.09 4.33
CA VAL A 199 -14.61 1.71 3.05
C VAL A 199 -15.77 2.65 3.29
N GLN A 200 -15.58 3.92 2.96
CA GLN A 200 -16.65 4.90 2.83
C GLN A 200 -17.01 5.08 1.36
N ARG A 201 -18.25 4.86 1.02
CA ARG A 201 -18.80 5.04 -0.32
C ARG A 201 -19.65 6.30 -0.39
N GLY A 202 -19.63 7.00 -1.52
CA GLY A 202 -20.37 8.21 -1.80
C GLY A 202 -19.97 8.74 -3.17
N ASP A 203 -20.05 10.05 -3.37
CA ASP A 203 -19.53 10.71 -4.59
C ASP A 203 -18.01 10.49 -4.73
N VAL A 204 -17.33 10.33 -3.61
CA VAL A 204 -15.93 9.93 -3.50
C VAL A 204 -15.86 8.64 -2.69
N THR A 205 -15.19 7.63 -3.21
CA THR A 205 -14.87 6.42 -2.44
C THR A 205 -13.54 6.59 -1.72
N ILE A 206 -13.52 6.38 -0.42
CA ILE A 206 -12.32 6.44 0.43
C ILE A 206 -12.15 5.08 1.09
N ALA A 207 -10.99 4.44 0.92
CA ALA A 207 -10.83 3.06 1.35
C ALA A 207 -9.46 2.78 1.97
N TYR A 208 -9.46 2.06 3.09
CA TYR A 208 -8.34 1.30 3.62
C TYR A 208 -8.59 -0.17 3.31
N PRO A 209 -7.70 -0.88 2.61
CA PRO A 209 -7.82 -2.32 2.42
C PRO A 209 -7.58 -3.10 3.71
N GLY A 210 -6.90 -2.49 4.67
CA GLY A 210 -6.28 -3.13 5.81
C GLY A 210 -4.95 -3.77 5.44
N ASN A 211 -4.32 -4.45 6.39
CA ASN A 211 -3.14 -5.24 6.08
C ASN A 211 -3.51 -6.57 5.40
N LEU A 212 -2.60 -7.08 4.58
CA LEU A 212 -2.83 -8.30 3.81
C LEU A 212 -2.84 -9.56 4.69
N GLN A 213 -2.06 -9.55 5.76
CA GLN A 213 -1.95 -10.63 6.75
C GLN A 213 -1.79 -10.03 8.14
N GLY A 214 -2.59 -10.50 9.11
CA GLY A 214 -2.45 -10.08 10.50
C GLY A 214 -1.06 -10.41 11.07
N ARG A 215 -0.45 -9.45 11.76
CA ARG A 215 0.87 -9.54 12.40
C ARG A 215 0.78 -9.65 13.91
N HIS A 216 -0.37 -9.35 14.46
CA HIS A 216 -0.58 -9.25 15.90
C HIS A 216 -1.89 -9.92 16.30
N ILE A 217 -1.93 -10.53 17.51
CA ILE A 217 -3.11 -11.24 18.00
C ILE A 217 -4.38 -10.38 18.11
N ARG A 218 -4.23 -9.05 18.13
CA ARG A 218 -5.37 -8.12 18.15
C ARG A 218 -5.91 -7.79 16.76
N GLU A 219 -5.18 -8.14 15.70
CA GLU A 219 -5.61 -7.93 14.32
C GLU A 219 -6.51 -9.09 13.88
N LEU A 220 -7.73 -9.13 14.42
CA LEU A 220 -8.71 -10.20 14.17
C LEU A 220 -9.47 -9.97 12.86
N GLY A 221 -10.14 -11.03 12.38
CA GLY A 221 -11.04 -10.97 11.22
C GLY A 221 -10.36 -11.23 9.88
N ALA A 222 -11.14 -11.08 8.81
CA ALA A 222 -10.67 -11.27 7.45
C ALA A 222 -9.67 -10.17 7.06
N ARG A 223 -8.60 -10.59 6.38
CA ARG A 223 -7.55 -9.71 5.85
C ARG A 223 -7.47 -9.87 4.34
N GLY A 224 -6.96 -8.86 3.65
CA GLY A 224 -6.86 -8.95 2.19
C GLY A 224 -6.61 -7.63 1.50
N ALA A 225 -7.08 -7.54 0.27
CA ALA A 225 -6.98 -6.37 -0.59
C ALA A 225 -8.35 -6.07 -1.22
N LEU A 226 -8.46 -4.92 -1.86
CA LEU A 226 -9.67 -4.53 -2.59
C LEU A 226 -9.48 -4.80 -4.09
N LEU A 227 -10.42 -5.52 -4.70
CA LEU A 227 -10.61 -5.54 -6.14
C LEU A 227 -11.66 -4.44 -6.47
N VAL A 228 -11.25 -3.46 -7.22
CA VAL A 228 -12.02 -2.27 -7.54
C VAL A 228 -12.38 -2.22 -9.04
#